data_fdb20873da9c1b0ce65925b51d35c7fe
#
_entry.id   fdb20873da9c1b0ce65925b51d35c7fe
#
_cell.length_a   1.000
_cell.length_b   1.000
_cell.length_c   1.000
_cell.angle_alpha   90.00
_cell.angle_beta   90.00
_cell.angle_gamma   90.00
#
_symmetry.space_group_name_H-M   'P 1'
#
loop_
_entity.id
_entity.type
_entity.pdbx_description
1 polymer ?
#
loop_
_entity_poly.entity_id
_entity_poly.type
_entity_poly.pdbx_seq_one_letter_code
_entity_poly.pdbx_strand_id
1 'polypeptide(L)'
;MEISLICIGKIKEQYIVDGINEYTKRIKPFCDFKIIELKEFNNEKALELEADKILEVIKKDDYVVTLEIKGKQLTSPELASFIENHYLYSPRKIIFIIGSSDGLSSRVLDRSDYALSFSRMTFPHQLMRLIFTEQIYRAISIINHQKYHK
;
A
#
# COMPACT_ATOMS: atom_id res chain seq x y z
N MET A 1 4.22 -1.34 15.48
CA MET A 1 3.40 -1.39 14.25
C MET A 1 4.34 -1.24 13.06
N GLU A 2 4.30 -2.16 12.15
CA GLU A 2 5.16 -2.18 10.95
C GLU A 2 4.29 -2.34 9.70
N ILE A 3 4.38 -1.36 8.79
CA ILE A 3 3.60 -1.34 7.55
C ILE A 3 4.56 -1.13 6.39
N SER A 4 4.46 -1.97 5.36
CA SER A 4 5.23 -1.80 4.13
C SER A 4 4.31 -1.61 2.94
N LEU A 5 4.74 -0.78 2.00
CA LEU A 5 4.12 -0.65 0.69
C LEU A 5 5.08 -1.19 -0.37
N ILE A 6 4.65 -2.17 -1.12
CA ILE A 6 5.34 -2.62 -2.33
C ILE A 6 4.71 -1.95 -3.53
N CYS A 7 5.51 -1.36 -4.38
CA CYS A 7 5.05 -0.69 -5.60
C CYS A 7 6.04 -0.90 -6.73
N ILE A 8 5.58 -0.67 -7.96
CA ILE A 8 6.33 -0.96 -9.18
C ILE A 8 6.80 0.34 -9.82
N GLY A 9 8.09 0.39 -10.12
CA GLY A 9 8.71 1.53 -10.81
C GLY A 9 9.04 2.69 -9.92
N LYS A 10 9.84 3.61 -10.47
CA LYS A 10 10.24 4.84 -9.79
C LYS A 10 9.25 5.96 -10.11
N ILE A 11 9.06 6.85 -9.15
CA ILE A 11 8.23 8.05 -9.36
C ILE A 11 9.02 9.04 -10.20
N LYS A 12 8.37 9.57 -11.25
CA LYS A 12 8.96 10.52 -12.19
C LYS A 12 8.67 11.98 -11.81
N GLU A 13 7.53 12.24 -11.15
CA GLU A 13 7.08 13.60 -10.84
C GLU A 13 7.59 14.03 -9.48
N GLN A 14 8.33 15.14 -9.43
CA GLN A 14 8.93 15.61 -8.18
C GLN A 14 7.89 15.96 -7.12
N TYR A 15 6.73 16.51 -7.51
CA TYR A 15 5.68 16.85 -6.55
C TYR A 15 5.12 15.62 -5.84
N ILE A 16 5.09 14.46 -6.50
CA ILE A 16 4.67 13.19 -5.89
C ILE A 16 5.72 12.71 -4.90
N VAL A 17 6.99 12.75 -5.29
CA VAL A 17 8.11 12.39 -4.41
C VAL A 17 8.08 13.25 -3.13
N ASP A 18 7.93 14.56 -3.30
CA ASP A 18 7.90 15.50 -2.18
C ASP A 18 6.72 15.23 -1.25
N GLY A 19 5.55 14.97 -1.82
CA GLY A 19 4.35 14.64 -1.04
C GLY A 19 4.51 13.34 -0.26
N ILE A 20 5.02 12.30 -0.88
CA ILE A 20 5.27 11.01 -0.22
C ILE A 20 6.28 11.19 0.92
N ASN A 21 7.35 11.93 0.69
CA ASN A 21 8.37 12.17 1.70
C ASN A 21 7.79 12.93 2.90
N GLU A 22 6.91 13.91 2.65
CA GLU A 22 6.27 14.67 3.73
C GLU A 22 5.39 13.77 4.61
N TYR A 23 4.54 12.94 4.02
CA TYR A 23 3.68 12.04 4.79
C TYR A 23 4.46 10.91 5.45
N THR A 24 5.48 10.37 4.80
CA THR A 24 6.37 9.37 5.40
C THR A 24 7.04 9.92 6.66
N LYS A 25 7.50 11.16 6.61
CA LYS A 25 8.09 11.86 7.76
C LYS A 25 7.09 11.95 8.93
N ARG A 26 5.82 12.25 8.64
CA ARG A 26 4.78 12.35 9.66
C ARG A 26 4.38 10.99 10.25
N ILE A 27 4.50 9.92 9.47
CA ILE A 27 4.17 8.55 9.89
C ILE A 27 5.24 7.99 10.84
N LYS A 28 6.51 8.25 10.55
CA LYS A 28 7.66 7.62 11.24
C LYS A 28 7.64 7.67 12.76
N PRO A 29 7.20 8.74 13.44
CA PRO A 29 7.15 8.74 14.90
C PRO A 29 6.22 7.68 15.50
N PHE A 30 5.26 7.18 14.74
CA PHE A 30 4.19 6.29 15.21
C PHE A 30 4.25 4.88 14.65
N CYS A 31 4.92 4.71 13.52
CA CYS A 31 4.88 3.46 12.77
C CYS A 31 6.17 3.26 11.98
N ASP A 32 6.69 2.03 11.98
CA ASP A 32 7.78 1.67 11.09
C ASP A 32 7.20 1.46 9.69
N PHE A 33 7.28 2.51 8.88
CA PHE A 33 6.72 2.54 7.53
C PHE A 33 7.81 2.52 6.48
N LYS A 34 7.69 1.58 5.52
CA LYS A 34 8.66 1.41 4.44
C LYS A 34 7.96 1.34 3.10
N ILE A 35 8.56 1.97 2.09
CA ILE A 35 8.13 1.85 0.69
C ILE A 35 9.23 1.06 -0.05
N ILE A 36 8.83 -0.02 -0.69
CA ILE A 36 9.72 -0.89 -1.45
C ILE A 36 9.36 -0.74 -2.92
N GLU A 37 10.22 -0.07 -3.67
CA GLU A 37 10.06 0.10 -5.13
C GLU A 37 10.74 -1.07 -5.85
N LEU A 38 9.97 -1.79 -6.65
CA LEU A 38 10.47 -2.89 -7.45
C LEU A 38 10.57 -2.47 -8.91
N LYS A 39 11.43 -3.18 -9.66
CA LYS A 39 11.66 -2.88 -11.06
C LYS A 39 10.39 -3.04 -11.89
N GLU A 40 10.12 -2.04 -12.74
CA GLU A 40 9.08 -2.10 -13.77
C GLU A 40 9.64 -2.78 -15.02
N PHE A 41 8.84 -3.62 -15.66
CA PHE A 41 9.17 -4.29 -16.91
C PHE A 41 8.26 -3.77 -18.02
N ASN A 42 8.77 -3.73 -19.26
CA ASN A 42 8.08 -3.11 -20.41
C ASN A 42 7.83 -4.10 -21.56
N ASN A 43 7.72 -5.39 -21.28
CA ASN A 43 7.52 -6.42 -22.29
C ASN A 43 6.23 -7.21 -22.03
N GLU A 44 5.92 -8.17 -22.89
CA GLU A 44 4.73 -9.01 -22.78
C GLU A 44 4.65 -9.79 -21.48
N LYS A 45 5.80 -10.08 -20.87
CA LYS A 45 5.92 -10.84 -19.61
C LYS A 45 6.01 -9.93 -18.40
N ALA A 46 5.82 -8.62 -18.55
CA ALA A 46 6.01 -7.65 -17.48
C ALA A 46 5.25 -8.02 -16.22
N LEU A 47 3.98 -8.36 -16.36
CA LEU A 47 3.11 -8.69 -15.21
C LEU A 47 3.63 -9.89 -14.41
N GLU A 48 4.09 -10.94 -15.09
CA GLU A 48 4.63 -12.13 -14.42
C GLU A 48 6.04 -11.89 -13.85
N LEU A 49 6.87 -11.10 -14.53
CA LEU A 49 8.18 -10.73 -14.02
C LEU A 49 8.07 -9.84 -12.77
N GLU A 50 7.12 -8.92 -12.77
CA GLU A 50 6.81 -8.09 -11.59
C GLU A 50 6.29 -8.96 -10.45
N ALA A 51 5.45 -9.95 -10.76
CA ALA A 51 4.95 -10.90 -9.76
C ALA A 51 6.09 -11.69 -9.11
N ASP A 52 7.06 -12.13 -9.88
CA ASP A 52 8.25 -12.82 -9.33
C ASP A 52 8.96 -11.93 -8.29
N LYS A 53 9.16 -10.65 -8.61
CA LYS A 53 9.81 -9.71 -7.72
C LYS A 53 8.98 -9.44 -6.45
N ILE A 54 7.68 -9.26 -6.61
CA ILE A 54 6.76 -9.04 -5.48
C ILE A 54 6.80 -10.24 -4.53
N LEU A 55 6.64 -11.45 -5.08
CA LEU A 55 6.57 -12.67 -4.27
C LEU A 55 7.88 -13.01 -3.57
N GLU A 56 9.03 -12.61 -4.14
CA GLU A 56 10.33 -12.75 -3.48
C GLU A 56 10.45 -11.94 -2.19
N VAL A 57 9.79 -10.79 -2.14
CA VAL A 57 9.86 -9.86 -0.98
C VAL A 57 8.91 -10.27 0.13
N ILE A 58 7.80 -10.90 -0.20
CA ILE A 58 6.76 -11.29 0.76
C ILE A 58 7.17 -12.56 1.49
N LYS A 59 7.08 -12.53 2.82
CA LYS A 59 7.31 -13.71 3.66
C LYS A 59 6.00 -14.43 3.92
N LYS A 60 6.08 -15.71 4.26
CA LYS A 60 4.92 -16.57 4.51
C LYS A 60 3.98 -15.99 5.57
N ASP A 61 4.54 -15.37 6.61
CA ASP A 61 3.78 -14.86 7.75
C ASP A 61 3.31 -13.41 7.57
N ASP A 62 3.60 -12.79 6.42
CA ASP A 62 3.13 -11.44 6.15
C ASP A 62 1.63 -11.43 5.83
N TYR A 63 0.94 -10.41 6.31
CA TYR A 63 -0.46 -10.17 5.93
C TYR A 63 -0.49 -9.25 4.72
N VAL A 64 -0.99 -9.76 3.61
CA VAL A 64 -0.91 -9.09 2.30
C VAL A 64 -2.24 -8.47 1.94
N VAL A 65 -2.22 -7.17 1.67
CA VAL A 65 -3.37 -6.38 1.21
C VAL A 65 -3.06 -5.85 -0.19
N THR A 66 -3.77 -6.32 -1.19
CA THR A 66 -3.63 -5.81 -2.56
C THR A 66 -4.61 -4.68 -2.80
N LEU A 67 -4.14 -3.59 -3.43
CA LEU A 67 -5.02 -2.51 -3.89
C LEU A 67 -5.62 -2.90 -5.24
N GLU A 68 -6.94 -3.02 -5.25
CA GLU A 68 -7.71 -3.48 -6.41
C GLU A 68 -8.97 -2.65 -6.57
N ILE A 69 -9.27 -2.22 -7.78
CA ILE A 69 -10.49 -1.42 -8.05
C ILE A 69 -11.74 -2.18 -7.60
N LYS A 70 -11.76 -3.51 -7.81
CA LYS A 70 -12.89 -4.37 -7.44
C LYS A 70 -12.82 -4.89 -6.00
N GLY A 71 -11.87 -4.42 -5.20
CA GLY A 71 -11.76 -4.79 -3.80
C GLY A 71 -12.84 -4.16 -2.93
N LYS A 72 -12.76 -4.41 -1.63
CA LYS A 72 -13.69 -3.83 -0.67
C LYS A 72 -13.32 -2.37 -0.41
N GLN A 73 -14.31 -1.48 -0.52
CA GLN A 73 -14.14 -0.07 -0.20
C GLN A 73 -14.29 0.16 1.31
N LEU A 74 -13.38 0.94 1.87
CA LEU A 74 -13.41 1.36 3.27
C LEU A 74 -13.39 2.87 3.35
N THR A 75 -14.05 3.43 4.36
CA THR A 75 -13.85 4.83 4.73
C THR A 75 -12.49 4.97 5.42
N SER A 76 -12.00 6.22 5.57
CA SER A 76 -10.75 6.44 6.29
C SER A 76 -10.80 5.97 7.76
N PRO A 77 -11.88 6.21 8.52
CA PRO A 77 -12.01 5.61 9.85
C PRO A 77 -12.06 4.08 9.84
N GLU A 78 -12.69 3.47 8.84
CA GLU A 78 -12.71 2.01 8.71
C GLU A 78 -11.32 1.45 8.40
N LEU A 79 -10.52 2.14 7.58
CA LEU A 79 -9.14 1.74 7.33
C LEU A 79 -8.30 1.84 8.61
N ALA A 80 -8.50 2.88 9.41
CA ALA A 80 -7.84 3.03 10.70
C ALA A 80 -8.19 1.86 11.63
N SER A 81 -9.48 1.52 11.73
CA SER A 81 -9.94 0.38 12.53
C SER A 81 -9.39 -0.95 12.02
N PHE A 82 -9.31 -1.11 10.70
CA PHE A 82 -8.72 -2.31 10.08
C PHE A 82 -7.27 -2.51 10.52
N ILE A 83 -6.47 -1.45 10.46
CA ILE A 83 -5.06 -1.49 10.84
C ILE A 83 -4.93 -1.72 12.36
N GLU A 84 -5.68 -0.97 13.16
CA GLU A 84 -5.64 -1.09 14.62
C GLU A 84 -6.02 -2.50 15.08
N ASN A 85 -7.14 -3.03 14.59
CA ASN A 85 -7.60 -4.36 14.93
C ASN A 85 -6.61 -5.43 14.51
N HIS A 86 -5.99 -5.28 13.33
CA HIS A 86 -4.98 -6.23 12.90
C HIS A 86 -3.84 -6.32 13.94
N TYR A 87 -3.32 -5.19 14.39
CA TYR A 87 -2.19 -5.19 15.33
C TYR A 87 -2.58 -5.49 16.78
N LEU A 88 -3.86 -5.39 17.13
CA LEU A 88 -4.34 -5.86 18.44
C LEU A 88 -4.40 -7.39 18.53
N TYR A 89 -4.69 -8.05 17.41
CA TYR A 89 -4.96 -9.51 17.41
C TYR A 89 -3.95 -10.33 16.62
N SER A 90 -2.98 -9.70 15.95
CA SER A 90 -1.98 -10.41 15.14
C SER A 90 -0.64 -9.69 15.18
N PRO A 91 0.47 -10.43 15.38
CA PRO A 91 1.81 -9.84 15.27
C PRO A 91 2.30 -9.70 13.83
N ARG A 92 1.50 -10.12 12.85
CA ARG A 92 1.91 -10.18 11.43
C ARG A 92 2.05 -8.77 10.87
N LYS A 93 3.15 -8.54 10.15
CA LYS A 93 3.37 -7.28 9.42
C LYS A 93 2.35 -7.17 8.28
N ILE A 94 1.79 -5.97 8.09
CA ILE A 94 0.92 -5.70 6.93
C ILE A 94 1.79 -5.21 5.77
N ILE A 95 1.61 -5.86 4.61
CA ILE A 95 2.19 -5.42 3.35
C ILE A 95 1.07 -5.03 2.41
N PHE A 96 1.04 -3.77 2.01
CA PHE A 96 0.15 -3.28 0.95
C PHE A 96 0.88 -3.36 -0.40
N ILE A 97 0.16 -3.68 -1.45
CA ILE A 97 0.75 -3.80 -2.79
C ILE A 97 -0.04 -2.94 -3.78
N ILE A 98 0.65 -2.05 -4.47
CA ILE A 98 0.13 -1.29 -5.60
C ILE A 98 0.82 -1.81 -6.86
N GLY A 99 0.05 -2.31 -7.83
CA GLY A 99 0.58 -2.79 -9.09
C GLY A 99 0.99 -1.66 -10.05
N SER A 100 1.52 -2.07 -11.19
CA SER A 100 1.79 -1.15 -12.30
C SER A 100 0.47 -0.73 -12.98
N SER A 101 0.58 0.04 -14.07
CA SER A 101 -0.60 0.43 -14.87
C SER A 101 -1.42 -0.77 -15.38
N ASP A 102 -0.78 -1.92 -15.54
CA ASP A 102 -1.44 -3.16 -15.98
C ASP A 102 -2.02 -3.98 -14.82
N GLY A 103 -1.96 -3.47 -13.60
CA GLY A 103 -2.49 -4.13 -12.42
C GLY A 103 -1.54 -5.16 -11.81
N LEU A 104 -2.11 -6.23 -11.26
CA LEU A 104 -1.39 -7.30 -10.59
C LEU A 104 -1.66 -8.65 -11.25
N SER A 105 -0.63 -9.50 -11.31
CA SER A 105 -0.75 -10.88 -11.77
C SER A 105 -1.70 -11.67 -10.86
N SER A 106 -2.40 -12.65 -11.43
CA SER A 106 -3.25 -13.58 -10.67
C SER A 106 -2.47 -14.27 -9.54
N ARG A 107 -1.19 -14.52 -9.71
CA ARG A 107 -0.34 -15.14 -8.69
C ARG A 107 -0.23 -14.25 -7.45
N VAL A 108 -0.13 -12.94 -7.64
CA VAL A 108 -0.10 -11.97 -6.51
C VAL A 108 -1.49 -11.88 -5.87
N LEU A 109 -2.54 -11.83 -6.69
CA LEU A 109 -3.92 -11.79 -6.20
C LEU A 109 -4.25 -13.05 -5.38
N ASP A 110 -3.78 -14.21 -5.80
CA ASP A 110 -3.99 -15.47 -5.07
C ASP A 110 -3.26 -15.47 -3.71
N ARG A 111 -2.12 -14.79 -3.63
CA ARG A 111 -1.39 -14.64 -2.36
C ARG A 111 -2.04 -13.64 -1.41
N SER A 112 -2.85 -12.75 -1.91
CA SER A 112 -3.47 -11.67 -1.13
C SER A 112 -4.39 -12.22 -0.04
N ASP A 113 -4.29 -11.65 1.16
CA ASP A 113 -5.19 -11.95 2.27
C ASP A 113 -6.42 -11.02 2.25
N TYR A 114 -6.32 -9.87 1.62
CA TYR A 114 -7.41 -8.90 1.56
C TYR A 114 -7.27 -7.99 0.34
N ALA A 115 -8.35 -7.81 -0.40
CA ALA A 115 -8.41 -6.91 -1.55
C ALA A 115 -9.09 -5.60 -1.12
N LEU A 116 -8.34 -4.51 -1.16
CA LEU A 116 -8.78 -3.18 -0.75
C LEU A 116 -8.95 -2.27 -1.97
N SER A 117 -10.10 -1.61 -2.07
CA SER A 117 -10.32 -0.60 -3.11
C SER A 117 -10.37 0.79 -2.49
N PHE A 118 -9.56 1.71 -3.01
CA PHE A 118 -9.63 3.13 -2.64
C PHE A 118 -10.75 3.85 -3.39
N SER A 119 -11.11 3.37 -4.59
CA SER A 119 -12.16 3.95 -5.41
C SER A 119 -12.47 3.02 -6.58
N ARG A 120 -13.68 3.14 -7.12
CA ARG A 120 -14.02 2.51 -8.40
C ARG A 120 -13.45 3.28 -9.60
N MET A 121 -12.95 4.50 -9.35
CA MET A 121 -12.19 5.25 -10.35
C MET A 121 -10.77 4.72 -10.47
N THR A 122 -10.18 4.86 -11.65
CA THR A 122 -8.79 4.53 -11.89
C THR A 122 -7.93 5.78 -11.65
N PHE A 123 -6.90 5.64 -10.84
CA PHE A 123 -5.89 6.68 -10.63
C PHE A 123 -4.57 6.27 -11.27
N PRO A 124 -3.76 7.23 -11.74
CA PRO A 124 -2.39 6.91 -12.12
C PRO A 124 -1.67 6.21 -10.95
N HIS A 125 -0.96 5.11 -11.24
CA HIS A 125 -0.37 4.29 -10.16
C HIS A 125 0.65 5.07 -9.32
N GLN A 126 1.34 6.05 -9.89
CA GLN A 126 2.27 6.88 -9.12
C GLN A 126 1.54 7.86 -8.19
N LEU A 127 0.45 8.48 -8.67
CA LEU A 127 -0.39 9.33 -7.82
C LEU A 127 -1.07 8.52 -6.72
N MET A 128 -1.51 7.32 -7.05
CA MET A 128 -2.11 6.40 -6.05
C MET A 128 -1.17 6.13 -4.89
N ARG A 129 0.14 6.06 -5.16
CA ARG A 129 1.15 5.88 -4.12
C ARG A 129 1.16 7.04 -3.12
N LEU A 130 1.00 8.26 -3.61
CA LEU A 130 0.88 9.44 -2.74
C LEU A 130 -0.43 9.42 -1.94
N ILE A 131 -1.55 9.13 -2.60
CA ILE A 131 -2.87 9.03 -1.95
C ILE A 131 -2.83 7.96 -0.85
N PHE A 132 -2.26 6.81 -1.14
CA PHE A 132 -2.09 5.73 -0.17
C PHE A 132 -1.28 6.18 1.05
N THR A 133 -0.15 6.83 0.81
CA THR A 133 0.73 7.28 1.91
C THR A 133 0.01 8.30 2.80
N GLU A 134 -0.74 9.21 2.20
CA GLU A 134 -1.57 10.16 2.97
C GLU A 134 -2.62 9.43 3.81
N GLN A 135 -3.30 8.43 3.25
CA GLN A 135 -4.32 7.68 3.98
C GLN A 135 -3.72 6.84 5.12
N ILE A 136 -2.51 6.33 4.97
CA ILE A 136 -1.81 5.66 6.08
C ILE A 136 -1.51 6.68 7.19
N TYR A 137 -1.02 7.86 6.85
CA TYR A 137 -0.84 8.91 7.85
C TYR A 137 -2.16 9.26 8.55
N ARG A 138 -3.25 9.41 7.78
CA ARG A 138 -4.58 9.69 8.32
C ARG A 138 -5.04 8.59 9.28
N ALA A 139 -4.90 7.34 8.88
CA ALA A 139 -5.25 6.19 9.72
C ALA A 139 -4.45 6.19 11.03
N ILE A 140 -3.14 6.40 10.95
CA ILE A 140 -2.27 6.48 12.12
C ILE A 140 -2.68 7.66 13.04
N SER A 141 -3.04 8.79 12.45
CA SER A 141 -3.54 9.95 13.21
C SER A 141 -4.82 9.63 13.96
N ILE A 142 -5.75 8.92 13.33
CA ILE A 142 -7.01 8.49 13.97
C ILE A 142 -6.69 7.53 15.13
N ILE A 143 -5.85 6.53 14.91
CA ILE A 143 -5.47 5.55 15.93
C ILE A 143 -4.84 6.24 17.15
N ASN A 144 -4.03 7.28 16.93
CA ASN A 144 -3.33 8.01 17.99
C ASN A 144 -4.10 9.24 18.50
N HIS A 145 -5.37 9.36 18.15
CA HIS A 145 -6.26 10.45 18.61
C HIS A 145 -5.73 11.86 18.28
N GLN A 146 -5.08 12.01 17.15
CA GLN A 146 -4.57 13.29 16.70
C GLN A 146 -5.56 14.05 15.84
N LYS A 147 -5.47 15.39 15.87
CA LYS A 147 -6.39 16.27 15.15
C LYS A 147 -5.98 16.46 13.69
N TYR A 148 -6.08 15.44 12.87
CA TYR A 148 -5.83 15.55 11.43
C TYR A 148 -7.09 15.25 10.62
N HIS A 149 -7.71 14.12 10.89
CA HIS A 149 -8.96 13.72 10.22
C HIS A 149 -10.15 14.54 10.75
N LYS A 150 -10.96 15.01 9.81
CA LYS A 150 -12.18 15.79 10.13
C LYS A 150 -13.43 15.06 9.67
#